data_6eef9182ffd36f1dd92163b17932e48f
#
_entry.id   6eef9182ffd36f1dd92163b17932e48f
#
_cell.length_a   1.000
_cell.length_b   1.000
_cell.length_c   1.000
_cell.angle_alpha   90.00
_cell.angle_beta   90.00
_cell.angle_gamma   90.00
#
_symmetry.space_group_name_H-M   'P 1'
#
loop_
_entity.id
_entity.type
_entity.pdbx_description
1 polymer ?
#
loop_
_entity_poly.entity_id
_entity_poly.type
_entity_poly.pdbx_seq_one_letter_code
_entity_poly.pdbx_strand_id
1 'polypeptide(L)'
;MKAILLTAGEGTRIRPLSASRPKPMLPVADRPLAAHTADAAIDAGADEIVLVVGYEGETVREYFGEEYRGVPVSYAVQEAQTGTADAVDAAREHIDGPFAVLNGDNLYDPAAIDRLFDACPAVCAAEVSDPRNYGVLSTTDGTVTDIVEKPDDPPTNLANAGAYAFPADAREWLEVPASERGEREITDVLTRVIEQYSVTPITLDRWLDVGRPWELLEANEWKVGELEPRIDGAVSDAAHLEGRVVVEAGATVDPGVVIEGPVLLRSGATVGPNASVRGATVIGEGASIGNGVEVKNSVLSRGASVNHLSAVADSILGRNVNFGAGTTVANRRHDDADVSFTVKGERLSTGRRTFGVVAGDGAKTGINTSLTPGLKLATGATTAPGETVDRDR
;
A
#
# COMPACT_ATOMS: atom_id res chain seq x y z
N MET A 1 -2.38 23.83 -8.72
CA MET A 1 -3.12 23.53 -7.46
C MET A 1 -2.19 22.77 -6.53
N LYS A 2 -2.12 23.12 -5.23
CA LYS A 2 -1.33 22.36 -4.25
C LYS A 2 -2.04 21.05 -3.90
N ALA A 3 -1.27 19.98 -3.67
CA ALA A 3 -1.79 18.69 -3.24
C ALA A 3 -1.32 18.36 -1.81
N ILE A 4 -2.27 18.16 -0.90
CA ILE A 4 -2.04 17.79 0.48
C ILE A 4 -2.19 16.27 0.58
N LEU A 5 -1.11 15.56 0.93
CA LEU A 5 -1.10 14.11 1.06
C LEU A 5 -1.10 13.72 2.55
N LEU A 6 -2.10 12.93 2.95
CA LEU A 6 -2.24 12.49 4.34
C LEU A 6 -1.36 11.26 4.58
N THR A 7 -0.20 11.47 5.22
CA THR A 7 0.80 10.42 5.48
C THR A 7 1.09 10.19 6.96
N ALA A 8 0.34 10.81 7.88
CA ALA A 8 0.59 10.76 9.32
C ALA A 8 0.16 9.44 10.01
N GLY A 9 -0.60 8.57 9.33
CA GLY A 9 -1.22 7.40 9.93
C GLY A 9 -0.25 6.30 10.36
N GLU A 10 -0.39 5.76 11.57
CA GLU A 10 0.44 4.67 12.13
C GLU A 10 0.25 3.32 11.42
N GLY A 11 -0.91 3.08 10.81
CA GLY A 11 -1.19 1.83 10.09
C GLY A 11 -1.26 0.59 10.99
N THR A 12 -1.93 0.66 12.14
CA THR A 12 -1.98 -0.45 13.11
C THR A 12 -2.60 -1.73 12.58
N ARG A 13 -3.50 -1.64 11.57
CA ARG A 13 -4.17 -2.80 10.94
C ARG A 13 -3.24 -3.63 10.04
N ILE A 14 -2.14 -3.04 9.53
CA ILE A 14 -1.20 -3.70 8.63
C ILE A 14 0.04 -4.25 9.36
N ARG A 15 0.09 -4.13 10.71
CA ARG A 15 1.17 -4.74 11.52
C ARG A 15 1.25 -6.25 11.27
N PRO A 16 2.48 -6.81 11.21
CA PRO A 16 3.74 -6.30 11.73
C PRO A 16 4.55 -5.41 10.76
N LEU A 17 4.09 -5.19 9.52
CA LEU A 17 4.87 -4.50 8.49
C LEU A 17 5.09 -3.01 8.79
N SER A 18 4.13 -2.37 9.47
CA SER A 18 4.19 -0.95 9.89
C SER A 18 4.77 -0.74 11.29
N ALA A 19 5.39 -1.77 11.90
CA ALA A 19 5.94 -1.64 13.26
C ALA A 19 7.17 -0.72 13.35
N SER A 20 7.87 -0.49 12.25
CA SER A 20 9.13 0.25 12.18
C SER A 20 9.18 1.29 11.06
N ARG A 21 8.03 1.60 10.46
CA ARG A 21 7.85 2.63 9.43
C ARG A 21 6.38 2.98 9.29
N PRO A 22 6.02 4.20 8.88
CA PRO A 22 4.63 4.56 8.66
C PRO A 22 4.06 3.80 7.45
N LYS A 23 2.75 3.50 7.50
CA LYS A 23 2.05 2.75 6.45
C LYS A 23 2.29 3.30 5.04
N PRO A 24 2.24 4.64 4.79
CA PRO A 24 2.49 5.21 3.47
C PRO A 24 3.88 4.92 2.90
N MET A 25 4.83 4.52 3.75
CA MET A 25 6.21 4.16 3.35
C MET A 25 6.40 2.66 3.15
N LEU A 26 5.35 1.85 3.18
CA LEU A 26 5.44 0.45 2.79
C LEU A 26 5.69 0.32 1.28
N PRO A 27 6.57 -0.61 0.87
CA PRO A 27 6.93 -0.76 -0.54
C PRO A 27 5.76 -1.34 -1.34
N VAL A 28 5.47 -0.69 -2.46
CA VAL A 28 4.57 -1.18 -3.51
C VAL A 28 5.35 -1.12 -4.83
N ALA A 29 5.64 -2.26 -5.40
CA ALA A 29 6.54 -2.40 -6.55
C ALA A 29 7.89 -1.71 -6.30
N ASP A 30 8.22 -0.67 -7.06
CA ASP A 30 9.52 -0.01 -7.09
C ASP A 30 9.64 1.21 -6.14
N ARG A 31 8.57 1.62 -5.45
CA ARG A 31 8.55 2.82 -4.59
C ARG A 31 7.59 2.67 -3.40
N PRO A 32 7.62 3.58 -2.40
CA PRO A 32 6.64 3.61 -1.32
C PRO A 32 5.22 3.88 -1.81
N LEU A 33 4.21 3.41 -1.07
CA LEU A 33 2.80 3.60 -1.37
C LEU A 33 2.43 5.08 -1.60
N ALA A 34 2.88 6.00 -0.71
CA ALA A 34 2.61 7.44 -0.85
C ALA A 34 3.25 8.06 -2.10
N ALA A 35 4.32 7.46 -2.63
CA ALA A 35 4.95 7.97 -3.84
C ALA A 35 4.06 7.76 -5.08
N HIS A 36 3.27 6.70 -5.13
CA HIS A 36 2.28 6.51 -6.20
C HIS A 36 1.20 7.59 -6.19
N THR A 37 0.75 8.00 -4.98
CA THR A 37 -0.22 9.10 -4.84
C THR A 37 0.40 10.45 -5.20
N ALA A 38 1.67 10.70 -4.78
CA ALA A 38 2.40 11.90 -5.13
C ALA A 38 2.64 12.00 -6.65
N ASP A 39 3.01 10.88 -7.29
CA ASP A 39 3.17 10.81 -8.74
C ASP A 39 1.88 11.16 -9.47
N ALA A 40 0.74 10.60 -9.06
CA ALA A 40 -0.56 10.89 -9.65
C ALA A 40 -0.93 12.38 -9.50
N ALA A 41 -0.67 12.99 -8.33
CA ALA A 41 -0.92 14.41 -8.11
C ALA A 41 -0.01 15.30 -8.97
N ILE A 42 1.28 14.96 -9.12
CA ILE A 42 2.24 15.70 -9.95
C ILE A 42 1.85 15.60 -11.43
N ASP A 43 1.51 14.40 -11.90
CA ASP A 43 1.10 14.18 -13.28
C ASP A 43 -0.20 14.92 -13.60
N ALA A 44 -1.13 15.08 -12.62
CA ALA A 44 -2.33 15.92 -12.70
C ALA A 44 -2.06 17.45 -12.58
N GLY A 45 -0.80 17.87 -12.46
CA GLY A 45 -0.41 19.28 -12.45
C GLY A 45 -0.37 19.93 -11.06
N ALA A 46 -0.10 19.16 -10.00
CA ALA A 46 0.21 19.76 -8.70
C ALA A 46 1.48 20.61 -8.80
N ASP A 47 1.41 21.86 -8.30
CA ASP A 47 2.50 22.82 -8.28
C ASP A 47 3.31 22.79 -6.97
N GLU A 48 2.80 22.15 -5.93
CA GLU A 48 3.45 21.85 -4.66
C GLU A 48 2.81 20.62 -4.03
N ILE A 49 3.62 19.74 -3.42
CA ILE A 49 3.17 18.63 -2.59
C ILE A 49 3.36 19.00 -1.12
N VAL A 50 2.28 18.98 -0.34
CA VAL A 50 2.34 19.17 1.11
C VAL A 50 2.09 17.84 1.80
N LEU A 51 3.12 17.26 2.43
CA LEU A 51 3.03 16.00 3.14
C LEU A 51 2.66 16.24 4.61
N VAL A 52 1.51 15.74 5.03
CA VAL A 52 1.13 15.75 6.45
C VAL A 52 1.77 14.55 7.12
N VAL A 53 2.73 14.78 7.99
CA VAL A 53 3.52 13.76 8.67
C VAL A 53 3.17 13.68 10.14
N GLY A 54 3.41 12.52 10.75
CA GLY A 54 3.16 12.26 12.17
C GLY A 54 4.07 11.12 12.65
N TYR A 55 3.51 9.94 12.86
CA TYR A 55 4.27 8.75 13.27
C TYR A 55 5.41 8.45 12.29
N GLU A 56 6.66 8.33 12.82
CA GLU A 56 7.87 8.05 12.01
C GLU A 56 8.05 8.97 10.78
N GLY A 57 7.61 10.24 10.90
CA GLY A 57 7.58 11.22 9.81
C GLY A 57 8.95 11.53 9.19
N GLU A 58 10.06 11.24 9.88
CA GLU A 58 11.41 11.41 9.35
C GLU A 58 11.66 10.51 8.12
N THR A 59 11.16 9.29 8.13
CA THR A 59 11.25 8.37 6.98
C THR A 59 10.57 8.94 5.72
N VAL A 60 9.47 9.70 5.90
CA VAL A 60 8.78 10.39 4.80
C VAL A 60 9.65 11.54 4.27
N ARG A 61 10.23 12.35 5.18
CA ARG A 61 11.12 13.47 4.84
C ARG A 61 12.38 13.01 4.12
N GLU A 62 13.00 11.93 4.57
CA GLU A 62 14.19 11.34 3.94
C GLU A 62 13.92 10.87 2.51
N TYR A 63 12.72 10.37 2.22
CA TYR A 63 12.35 9.89 0.89
C TYR A 63 11.99 11.03 -0.08
N PHE A 64 11.15 11.97 0.33
CA PHE A 64 10.63 13.00 -0.56
C PHE A 64 11.54 14.23 -0.66
N GLY A 65 12.35 14.53 0.38
CA GLY A 65 13.24 15.69 0.40
C GLY A 65 12.52 17.03 0.34
N GLU A 66 13.17 18.04 -0.21
CA GLU A 66 12.60 19.38 -0.43
C GLU A 66 11.99 19.54 -1.83
N GLU A 67 12.25 18.59 -2.72
CA GLU A 67 11.76 18.53 -4.09
C GLU A 67 11.57 17.06 -4.50
N TYR A 68 10.45 16.75 -5.12
CA TYR A 68 10.16 15.41 -5.65
C TYR A 68 9.69 15.51 -7.10
N ARG A 69 10.38 14.87 -8.02
CA ARG A 69 10.12 14.92 -9.48
C ARG A 69 10.04 16.36 -10.05
N GLY A 70 10.83 17.29 -9.52
CA GLY A 70 10.84 18.70 -9.96
C GLY A 70 9.74 19.56 -9.36
N VAL A 71 8.98 19.04 -8.41
CA VAL A 71 7.91 19.78 -7.69
C VAL A 71 8.34 20.02 -6.24
N PRO A 72 8.21 21.25 -5.71
CA PRO A 72 8.51 21.56 -4.32
C PRO A 72 7.71 20.70 -3.35
N VAL A 73 8.36 20.31 -2.25
CA VAL A 73 7.75 19.51 -1.17
C VAL A 73 7.82 20.27 0.15
N SER A 74 6.67 20.47 0.77
CA SER A 74 6.52 21.04 2.11
C SER A 74 5.97 20.02 3.08
N TYR A 75 6.14 20.28 4.38
CA TYR A 75 5.75 19.34 5.44
C TYR A 75 4.94 20.04 6.51
N ALA A 76 3.78 19.47 6.83
CA ALA A 76 2.98 19.85 7.99
C ALA A 76 2.99 18.71 9.02
N VAL A 77 3.01 19.03 10.32
CA VAL A 77 3.09 18.03 11.38
C VAL A 77 1.72 17.90 12.05
N GLN A 78 1.14 16.71 11.98
CA GLN A 78 -0.02 16.37 12.80
C GLN A 78 0.47 15.79 14.14
N GLU A 79 0.38 16.58 15.21
CA GLU A 79 0.89 16.19 16.53
C GLU A 79 0.07 15.06 17.17
N ALA A 80 -1.25 15.07 16.97
CA ALA A 80 -2.17 14.05 17.47
C ALA A 80 -3.07 13.54 16.34
N GLN A 81 -3.23 12.23 16.24
CA GLN A 81 -4.05 11.60 15.19
C GLN A 81 -5.55 11.71 15.58
N THR A 82 -6.12 12.91 15.49
CA THR A 82 -7.51 13.22 15.89
C THR A 82 -8.48 13.25 14.70
N GLY A 83 -8.04 12.83 13.53
CA GLY A 83 -8.89 12.67 12.35
C GLY A 83 -8.29 13.27 11.08
N THR A 84 -9.00 13.08 9.96
CA THR A 84 -8.53 13.49 8.63
C THR A 84 -8.66 15.00 8.39
N ALA A 85 -9.70 15.66 8.92
CA ALA A 85 -9.80 17.13 8.86
C ALA A 85 -8.70 17.81 9.67
N ASP A 86 -8.36 17.26 10.84
CA ASP A 86 -7.26 17.73 11.68
C ASP A 86 -5.90 17.59 10.95
N ALA A 87 -5.72 16.53 10.20
CA ALA A 87 -4.52 16.34 9.37
C ALA A 87 -4.42 17.44 8.27
N VAL A 88 -5.53 17.76 7.61
CA VAL A 88 -5.54 18.85 6.60
C VAL A 88 -5.37 20.22 7.27
N ASP A 89 -5.96 20.42 8.45
CA ASP A 89 -5.82 21.65 9.21
C ASP A 89 -4.37 21.93 9.63
N ALA A 90 -3.60 20.90 9.94
CA ALA A 90 -2.16 21.04 10.19
C ALA A 90 -1.40 21.63 8.98
N ALA A 91 -1.91 21.44 7.76
CA ALA A 91 -1.35 22.02 6.54
C ALA A 91 -1.98 23.38 6.15
N ARG A 92 -2.85 23.98 6.98
CA ARG A 92 -3.62 25.21 6.70
C ARG A 92 -2.76 26.36 6.19
N GLU A 93 -1.55 26.56 6.74
CA GLU A 93 -0.65 27.66 6.35
C GLU A 93 -0.14 27.53 4.91
N HIS A 94 -0.16 26.33 4.34
CA HIS A 94 0.22 26.07 2.96
C HIS A 94 -0.92 26.30 1.97
N ILE A 95 -2.16 26.47 2.44
CA ILE A 95 -3.35 26.62 1.59
C ILE A 95 -3.55 28.10 1.28
N ASP A 96 -3.34 28.50 0.03
CA ASP A 96 -3.45 29.88 -0.47
C ASP A 96 -4.40 30.01 -1.68
N GLY A 97 -5.10 28.94 -2.05
CA GLY A 97 -6.06 28.86 -3.15
C GLY A 97 -6.84 27.54 -3.13
N PRO A 98 -7.47 27.14 -4.23
CA PRO A 98 -8.02 25.80 -4.37
C PRO A 98 -6.93 24.74 -4.15
N PHE A 99 -7.27 23.64 -3.48
CA PHE A 99 -6.31 22.61 -3.09
C PHE A 99 -6.90 21.21 -3.22
N ALA A 100 -6.02 20.22 -3.50
CA ALA A 100 -6.39 18.83 -3.46
C ALA A 100 -5.98 18.20 -2.13
N VAL A 101 -6.77 17.23 -1.66
CA VAL A 101 -6.44 16.36 -0.52
C VAL A 101 -6.50 14.93 -0.99
N LEU A 102 -5.44 14.16 -0.77
CA LEU A 102 -5.37 12.75 -1.13
C LEU A 102 -4.88 11.90 0.05
N ASN A 103 -5.52 10.76 0.28
CA ASN A 103 -5.02 9.79 1.23
C ASN A 103 -3.73 9.17 0.70
N GLY A 104 -2.61 9.37 1.42
CA GLY A 104 -1.28 8.89 1.02
C GLY A 104 -1.09 7.37 1.16
N ASP A 105 -2.12 6.66 1.59
CA ASP A 105 -2.15 5.21 1.77
C ASP A 105 -3.10 4.48 0.79
N ASN A 106 -3.56 5.21 -0.23
CA ASN A 106 -4.42 4.68 -1.29
C ASN A 106 -3.68 4.61 -2.63
N LEU A 107 -4.11 3.71 -3.50
CA LEU A 107 -3.76 3.72 -4.91
C LEU A 107 -4.97 4.18 -5.73
N TYR A 108 -4.72 5.11 -6.63
CA TYR A 108 -5.72 5.70 -7.52
C TYR A 108 -5.40 5.39 -8.98
N ASP A 109 -6.44 5.34 -9.80
CA ASP A 109 -6.30 5.48 -11.25
C ASP A 109 -5.82 6.90 -11.57
N PRO A 110 -4.63 7.08 -12.22
CA PRO A 110 -4.08 8.40 -12.52
C PRO A 110 -5.03 9.29 -13.33
N ALA A 111 -5.75 8.73 -14.31
CA ALA A 111 -6.68 9.50 -15.13
C ALA A 111 -7.87 10.08 -14.31
N ALA A 112 -8.22 9.44 -13.20
CA ALA A 112 -9.23 10.00 -12.30
C ALA A 112 -8.69 11.17 -11.48
N ILE A 113 -7.41 11.16 -11.11
CA ILE A 113 -6.79 12.30 -10.42
C ILE A 113 -6.66 13.51 -11.35
N ASP A 114 -6.34 13.31 -12.64
CA ASP A 114 -6.40 14.37 -13.64
C ASP A 114 -7.79 15.03 -13.68
N ARG A 115 -8.84 14.21 -13.80
CA ARG A 115 -10.23 14.73 -13.80
C ARG A 115 -10.62 15.44 -12.49
N LEU A 116 -10.09 14.96 -11.35
CA LEU A 116 -10.31 15.59 -10.06
C LEU A 116 -9.74 17.02 -10.02
N PHE A 117 -8.53 17.22 -10.54
CA PHE A 117 -7.87 18.51 -10.58
C PHE A 117 -8.57 19.51 -11.50
N ASP A 118 -9.13 19.01 -12.61
CA ASP A 118 -9.86 19.83 -13.59
C ASP A 118 -11.27 20.23 -13.13
N ALA A 119 -11.90 19.48 -12.23
CA ALA A 119 -13.33 19.61 -11.88
C ALA A 119 -13.58 20.18 -10.46
N CYS A 120 -12.68 21.02 -9.94
CA CYS A 120 -12.82 21.60 -8.58
C CYS A 120 -14.06 22.50 -8.45
N PRO A 121 -14.98 22.29 -7.45
CA PRO A 121 -14.91 21.26 -6.42
C PRO A 121 -15.37 19.86 -6.90
N ALA A 122 -14.62 18.84 -6.47
CA ALA A 122 -14.88 17.46 -6.86
C ALA A 122 -14.42 16.46 -5.78
N VAL A 123 -14.94 15.24 -5.83
CA VAL A 123 -14.54 14.12 -4.96
C VAL A 123 -14.46 12.82 -5.75
N CYS A 124 -13.41 12.04 -5.51
CA CYS A 124 -13.29 10.71 -6.09
C CYS A 124 -14.18 9.70 -5.37
N ALA A 125 -14.83 8.85 -6.15
CA ALA A 125 -15.76 7.84 -5.69
C ALA A 125 -15.52 6.49 -6.39
N ALA A 126 -15.72 5.39 -5.67
CA ALA A 126 -15.63 4.04 -6.20
C ALA A 126 -16.86 3.22 -5.82
N GLU A 127 -17.35 2.41 -6.77
CA GLU A 127 -18.38 1.42 -6.45
C GLU A 127 -17.75 0.24 -5.71
N VAL A 128 -18.26 -0.10 -4.53
CA VAL A 128 -17.79 -1.20 -3.71
C VAL A 128 -18.93 -2.14 -3.32
N SER A 129 -18.63 -3.41 -3.08
CA SER A 129 -19.63 -4.40 -2.68
C SER A 129 -20.11 -4.22 -1.23
N ASP A 130 -19.29 -3.65 -0.36
CA ASP A 130 -19.62 -3.35 1.04
C ASP A 130 -19.08 -1.96 1.43
N PRO A 131 -19.92 -0.90 1.38
CA PRO A 131 -19.49 0.47 1.65
C PRO A 131 -19.46 0.85 3.14
N ARG A 132 -19.88 -0.02 4.07
CA ARG A 132 -20.03 0.29 5.51
C ARG A 132 -18.76 0.78 6.20
N ASN A 133 -17.59 0.53 5.62
CA ASN A 133 -16.32 0.97 6.17
C ASN A 133 -15.83 2.32 5.64
N TYR A 134 -16.60 2.97 4.77
CA TYR A 134 -16.24 4.20 4.07
C TYR A 134 -17.28 5.30 4.29
N GLY A 135 -16.94 6.53 3.98
CA GLY A 135 -17.93 7.56 3.70
C GLY A 135 -18.73 7.16 2.45
N VAL A 136 -20.04 7.27 2.49
CA VAL A 136 -20.92 6.86 1.40
C VAL A 136 -21.57 8.07 0.76
N LEU A 137 -21.39 8.24 -0.53
CA LEU A 137 -21.88 9.37 -1.31
C LEU A 137 -23.26 9.10 -1.89
N SER A 138 -24.12 10.10 -1.87
CA SER A 138 -25.36 10.15 -2.64
C SER A 138 -25.24 11.16 -3.76
N THR A 139 -25.78 10.85 -4.95
CA THR A 139 -25.72 11.73 -6.12
C THR A 139 -27.10 11.91 -6.76
N THR A 140 -27.34 13.09 -7.31
CA THR A 140 -28.52 13.40 -8.11
C THR A 140 -28.10 14.22 -9.32
N ASP A 141 -28.56 13.85 -10.51
CA ASP A 141 -28.26 14.56 -11.78
C ASP A 141 -26.75 14.83 -12.00
N GLY A 142 -25.89 13.85 -11.61
CA GLY A 142 -24.44 13.94 -11.79
C GLY A 142 -23.71 14.82 -10.76
N THR A 143 -24.39 15.21 -9.69
CA THR A 143 -23.83 16.06 -8.61
C THR A 143 -23.92 15.30 -7.28
N VAL A 144 -22.92 15.44 -6.41
CA VAL A 144 -22.95 14.90 -5.05
C VAL A 144 -23.92 15.73 -4.21
N THR A 145 -24.88 15.06 -3.57
CA THR A 145 -25.93 15.70 -2.75
C THR A 145 -25.78 15.44 -1.27
N ASP A 146 -25.06 14.37 -0.89
CA ASP A 146 -24.86 14.02 0.53
C ASP A 146 -23.67 13.08 0.69
N ILE A 147 -23.11 13.04 1.90
CA ILE A 147 -22.11 12.07 2.34
C ILE A 147 -22.40 11.64 3.78
N VAL A 148 -22.44 10.33 4.01
CA VAL A 148 -22.60 9.75 5.36
C VAL A 148 -21.38 8.90 5.68
N GLU A 149 -20.70 9.23 6.78
CA GLU A 149 -19.48 8.53 7.19
C GLU A 149 -19.81 7.21 7.87
N LYS A 150 -19.36 6.08 7.30
CA LYS A 150 -19.48 4.70 7.81
C LYS A 150 -20.89 4.35 8.31
N PRO A 151 -21.93 4.48 7.50
CA PRO A 151 -23.29 4.19 7.91
C PRO A 151 -23.51 2.68 8.13
N ASP A 152 -24.31 2.33 9.14
CA ASP A 152 -24.73 0.93 9.34
C ASP A 152 -25.65 0.45 8.20
N ASP A 153 -26.48 1.36 7.65
CA ASP A 153 -27.37 1.12 6.51
C ASP A 153 -27.01 2.10 5.36
N PRO A 154 -26.10 1.71 4.46
CA PRO A 154 -25.60 2.58 3.42
C PRO A 154 -26.68 2.96 2.39
N PRO A 155 -26.84 4.27 2.05
CA PRO A 155 -27.83 4.70 1.06
C PRO A 155 -27.46 4.27 -0.37
N THR A 156 -26.19 4.06 -0.67
CA THR A 156 -25.66 3.65 -1.98
C THR A 156 -24.45 2.74 -1.81
N ASN A 157 -23.91 2.20 -2.90
CA ASN A 157 -22.63 1.49 -2.93
C ASN A 157 -21.44 2.39 -3.35
N LEU A 158 -21.65 3.71 -3.43
CA LEU A 158 -20.65 4.66 -3.89
C LEU A 158 -19.79 5.13 -2.72
N ALA A 159 -18.65 4.48 -2.53
CA ALA A 159 -17.69 4.82 -1.48
C ALA A 159 -16.88 6.07 -1.84
N ASN A 160 -16.68 6.95 -0.87
CA ASN A 160 -15.72 8.02 -0.93
C ASN A 160 -14.31 7.45 -0.93
N ALA A 161 -13.55 7.74 -1.98
CA ALA A 161 -12.22 7.17 -2.19
C ALA A 161 -11.08 7.96 -1.50
N GLY A 162 -11.40 9.01 -0.73
CA GLY A 162 -10.39 9.77 0.00
C GLY A 162 -9.50 10.66 -0.87
N ALA A 163 -10.02 11.13 -2.00
CA ALA A 163 -9.37 12.14 -2.83
C ALA A 163 -10.38 13.25 -3.17
N TYR A 164 -9.98 14.50 -2.93
CA TYR A 164 -10.84 15.67 -3.02
C TYR A 164 -10.13 16.84 -3.74
N ALA A 165 -10.86 17.62 -4.49
CA ALA A 165 -10.47 18.96 -4.91
C ALA A 165 -11.41 19.97 -4.23
N PHE A 166 -10.87 20.79 -3.34
CA PHE A 166 -11.63 21.75 -2.56
C PHE A 166 -11.45 23.17 -3.08
N PRO A 167 -12.52 24.01 -3.05
CA PRO A 167 -12.40 25.44 -3.31
C PRO A 167 -11.59 26.11 -2.19
N ALA A 168 -11.02 27.29 -2.47
CA ALA A 168 -10.21 28.04 -1.51
C ALA A 168 -10.91 28.27 -0.15
N ASP A 169 -12.21 28.52 -0.18
CA ASP A 169 -13.02 28.82 1.02
C ASP A 169 -13.11 27.63 1.98
N ALA A 170 -12.92 26.38 1.49
CA ALA A 170 -12.92 25.17 2.34
C ALA A 170 -11.83 25.21 3.41
N ARG A 171 -10.77 26.00 3.22
CA ARG A 171 -9.75 26.28 4.24
C ARG A 171 -10.34 26.80 5.55
N GLU A 172 -11.37 27.64 5.48
CA GLU A 172 -12.00 28.23 6.66
C GLU A 172 -12.90 27.24 7.41
N TRP A 173 -13.20 26.08 6.80
CA TRP A 173 -14.08 25.06 7.34
C TRP A 173 -13.35 23.85 7.92
N LEU A 174 -12.01 23.85 7.94
CA LEU A 174 -11.19 22.73 8.44
C LEU A 174 -11.38 22.47 9.94
N GLU A 175 -11.75 23.50 10.72
CA GLU A 175 -12.10 23.34 12.13
C GLU A 175 -13.50 22.76 12.30
N VAL A 176 -13.61 21.42 12.18
CA VAL A 176 -14.84 20.68 12.42
C VAL A 176 -14.89 20.14 13.85
N PRO A 177 -16.08 19.97 14.44
CA PRO A 177 -16.22 19.30 15.73
C PRO A 177 -15.82 17.82 15.60
N ALA A 178 -15.46 17.20 16.73
CA ALA A 178 -15.25 15.76 16.74
C ALA A 178 -16.59 15.03 16.54
N SER A 179 -16.59 14.01 15.70
CA SER A 179 -17.73 13.10 15.49
C SER A 179 -18.04 12.28 16.74
N GLU A 180 -19.12 11.51 16.75
CA GLU A 180 -19.44 10.56 17.82
C GLU A 180 -18.33 9.52 18.06
N ARG A 181 -17.47 9.29 17.06
CA ARG A 181 -16.27 8.44 17.15
C ARG A 181 -15.05 9.14 17.75
N GLY A 182 -15.16 10.44 18.04
CA GLY A 182 -14.07 11.27 18.56
C GLY A 182 -13.06 11.72 17.52
N GLU A 183 -13.36 11.58 16.23
CA GLU A 183 -12.51 11.98 15.12
C GLU A 183 -13.05 13.22 14.41
N ARG A 184 -12.16 14.11 13.93
CA ARG A 184 -12.49 15.25 13.07
C ARG A 184 -12.36 14.79 11.62
N GLU A 185 -13.49 14.60 10.97
CA GLU A 185 -13.58 13.96 9.67
C GLU A 185 -13.53 14.97 8.53
N ILE A 186 -12.75 14.69 7.48
CA ILE A 186 -12.74 15.50 6.26
C ILE A 186 -14.09 15.44 5.53
N THR A 187 -14.89 14.42 5.78
CA THR A 187 -16.25 14.29 5.26
C THR A 187 -17.18 15.38 5.80
N ASP A 188 -16.94 15.91 7.00
CA ASP A 188 -17.71 17.04 7.54
C ASP A 188 -17.36 18.35 6.79
N VAL A 189 -16.11 18.49 6.35
CA VAL A 189 -15.70 19.60 5.46
C VAL A 189 -16.38 19.46 4.10
N LEU A 190 -16.38 18.23 3.54
CA LEU A 190 -17.06 17.95 2.27
C LEU A 190 -18.56 18.26 2.35
N THR A 191 -19.23 17.92 3.45
CA THR A 191 -20.64 18.26 3.67
C THR A 191 -20.87 19.78 3.53
N ARG A 192 -20.02 20.61 4.13
CA ARG A 192 -20.11 22.07 3.99
C ARG A 192 -19.86 22.54 2.56
N VAL A 193 -18.95 21.88 1.84
CA VAL A 193 -18.71 22.19 0.41
C VAL A 193 -19.94 21.83 -0.42
N ILE A 194 -20.59 20.69 -0.19
CA ILE A 194 -21.83 20.26 -0.86
C ILE A 194 -22.97 21.28 -0.65
N GLU A 195 -23.09 21.86 0.56
CA GLU A 195 -24.08 22.90 0.87
C GLU A 195 -23.89 24.20 0.10
N GLN A 196 -22.67 24.54 -0.31
CA GLN A 196 -22.32 25.82 -0.92
C GLN A 196 -22.04 25.71 -2.44
N TYR A 197 -21.66 24.53 -2.93
CA TYR A 197 -21.16 24.31 -4.29
C TYR A 197 -21.78 23.06 -4.91
N SER A 198 -21.82 23.03 -6.23
CA SER A 198 -22.09 21.82 -6.99
C SER A 198 -20.80 20.98 -7.05
N VAL A 199 -20.76 19.88 -6.33
CA VAL A 199 -19.59 18.99 -6.25
C VAL A 199 -19.68 17.89 -7.27
N THR A 200 -18.65 17.74 -8.11
CA THR A 200 -18.58 16.71 -9.16
C THR A 200 -18.07 15.38 -8.60
N PRO A 201 -18.83 14.28 -8.72
CA PRO A 201 -18.29 12.96 -8.40
C PRO A 201 -17.39 12.46 -9.54
N ILE A 202 -16.15 12.08 -9.23
CA ILE A 202 -15.20 11.49 -10.17
C ILE A 202 -15.12 9.99 -9.91
N THR A 203 -15.73 9.20 -10.77
CA THR A 203 -15.70 7.73 -10.64
C THR A 203 -14.32 7.19 -10.99
N LEU A 204 -13.78 6.34 -10.12
CA LEU A 204 -12.53 5.62 -10.29
C LEU A 204 -12.78 4.29 -10.98
N ASP A 205 -12.07 4.00 -12.06
CA ASP A 205 -12.08 2.68 -12.72
C ASP A 205 -11.34 1.64 -11.84
N ARG A 206 -10.31 2.07 -11.12
CA ARG A 206 -9.57 1.27 -10.17
C ARG A 206 -9.11 2.09 -8.97
N TRP A 207 -9.38 1.56 -7.80
CA TRP A 207 -9.01 2.14 -6.51
C TRP A 207 -8.71 1.05 -5.48
N LEU A 208 -7.75 1.30 -4.59
CA LEU A 208 -7.42 0.39 -3.51
C LEU A 208 -7.01 1.16 -2.26
N ASP A 209 -7.77 0.99 -1.18
CA ASP A 209 -7.37 1.40 0.17
C ASP A 209 -6.46 0.31 0.77
N VAL A 210 -5.19 0.62 0.95
CA VAL A 210 -4.19 -0.34 1.46
C VAL A 210 -4.18 -0.31 2.99
N GLY A 211 -5.20 -0.84 3.62
CA GLY A 211 -5.35 -0.87 5.08
C GLY A 211 -4.85 -2.15 5.75
N ARG A 212 -4.70 -3.26 5.01
CA ARG A 212 -4.39 -4.60 5.54
C ARG A 212 -3.30 -5.30 4.71
N PRO A 213 -2.63 -6.34 5.25
CA PRO A 213 -1.54 -7.01 4.52
C PRO A 213 -1.93 -7.60 3.16
N TRP A 214 -3.12 -8.15 3.02
CA TRP A 214 -3.56 -8.72 1.73
C TRP A 214 -3.88 -7.65 0.69
N GLU A 215 -4.29 -6.46 1.12
CA GLU A 215 -4.46 -5.30 0.25
C GLU A 215 -3.08 -4.75 -0.21
N LEU A 216 -2.03 -4.85 0.65
CA LEU A 216 -0.66 -4.54 0.22
C LEU A 216 -0.14 -5.54 -0.83
N LEU A 217 -0.49 -6.81 -0.70
CA LEU A 217 -0.15 -7.80 -1.73
C LEU A 217 -0.87 -7.48 -3.04
N GLU A 218 -2.16 -7.13 -2.99
CA GLU A 218 -2.94 -6.70 -4.14
C GLU A 218 -2.41 -5.41 -4.78
N ALA A 219 -1.97 -4.45 -3.96
CA ALA A 219 -1.30 -3.24 -4.45
C ALA A 219 -0.03 -3.57 -5.25
N ASN A 220 0.76 -4.56 -4.78
CA ASN A 220 1.92 -5.04 -5.51
C ASN A 220 1.54 -5.80 -6.78
N GLU A 221 0.50 -6.65 -6.75
CA GLU A 221 -0.06 -7.32 -7.94
C GLU A 221 -0.44 -6.30 -9.02
N TRP A 222 -1.07 -5.20 -8.60
CA TRP A 222 -1.41 -4.12 -9.51
C TRP A 222 -0.16 -3.44 -10.09
N LYS A 223 0.71 -2.89 -9.22
CA LYS A 223 1.80 -2.00 -9.68
C LYS A 223 2.96 -2.75 -10.33
N VAL A 224 3.27 -3.98 -9.94
CA VAL A 224 4.26 -4.81 -10.64
C VAL A 224 3.75 -5.21 -12.03
N GLY A 225 2.43 -5.42 -12.17
CA GLY A 225 1.80 -5.69 -13.47
C GLY A 225 1.84 -4.52 -14.45
N GLU A 226 2.08 -3.29 -14.00
CA GLU A 226 2.20 -2.09 -14.84
C GLU A 226 3.64 -1.77 -15.26
N LEU A 227 4.66 -2.37 -14.61
CA LEU A 227 6.06 -2.06 -14.90
C LEU A 227 6.44 -2.46 -16.33
N GLU A 228 7.17 -1.59 -17.02
CA GLU A 228 7.74 -1.93 -18.32
C GLU A 228 8.96 -2.84 -18.16
N PRO A 229 9.04 -3.95 -18.93
CA PRO A 229 10.16 -4.89 -18.87
C PRO A 229 11.48 -4.21 -19.17
N ARG A 230 12.51 -4.46 -18.33
CA ARG A 230 13.88 -4.00 -18.58
C ARG A 230 14.89 -4.87 -17.83
N ILE A 231 16.06 -5.05 -18.40
CA ILE A 231 17.16 -5.84 -17.84
C ILE A 231 18.40 -4.95 -17.76
N ASP A 232 18.63 -4.37 -16.60
CA ASP A 232 19.79 -3.51 -16.31
C ASP A 232 20.83 -4.23 -15.44
N GLY A 233 20.44 -5.36 -14.82
CA GLY A 233 21.28 -6.21 -13.98
C GLY A 233 21.98 -7.34 -14.76
N ALA A 234 22.70 -8.18 -14.04
CA ALA A 234 23.40 -9.33 -14.59
C ALA A 234 22.51 -10.56 -14.64
N VAL A 235 22.25 -11.09 -15.82
CA VAL A 235 21.44 -12.30 -16.03
C VAL A 235 22.29 -13.35 -16.74
N SER A 236 22.36 -14.56 -16.18
CA SER A 236 23.05 -15.69 -16.78
C SER A 236 22.39 -16.10 -18.11
N ASP A 237 23.18 -16.46 -19.12
CA ASP A 237 22.68 -17.03 -20.39
C ASP A 237 21.94 -18.36 -20.19
N ALA A 238 22.15 -19.04 -19.06
CA ALA A 238 21.45 -20.27 -18.68
C ALA A 238 20.21 -20.04 -17.81
N ALA A 239 19.80 -18.78 -17.60
CA ALA A 239 18.52 -18.44 -16.98
C ALA A 239 17.43 -18.28 -18.05
N HIS A 240 16.17 -18.50 -17.66
CA HIS A 240 15.01 -18.30 -18.53
C HIS A 240 14.08 -17.23 -17.92
N LEU A 241 13.86 -16.15 -18.67
CA LEU A 241 12.98 -15.05 -18.27
C LEU A 241 11.85 -14.92 -19.29
N GLU A 242 10.61 -14.93 -18.81
CA GLU A 242 9.40 -14.80 -19.64
C GLU A 242 8.44 -13.76 -19.06
N GLY A 243 7.75 -13.02 -19.94
CA GLY A 243 6.76 -12.02 -19.54
C GLY A 243 7.37 -10.70 -19.06
N ARG A 244 6.67 -10.01 -18.17
CA ARG A 244 7.10 -8.71 -17.62
C ARG A 244 8.13 -8.91 -16.51
N VAL A 245 9.39 -8.80 -16.84
CA VAL A 245 10.49 -8.93 -15.87
C VAL A 245 11.31 -7.64 -15.86
N VAL A 246 11.49 -7.09 -14.67
CA VAL A 246 12.39 -5.97 -14.41
C VAL A 246 13.54 -6.47 -13.54
N VAL A 247 14.77 -6.32 -14.05
CA VAL A 247 16.01 -6.62 -13.32
C VAL A 247 16.80 -5.31 -13.21
N GLU A 248 16.77 -4.69 -12.03
CA GLU A 248 17.47 -3.42 -11.79
C GLU A 248 18.99 -3.59 -11.79
N ALA A 249 19.70 -2.49 -12.04
CA ALA A 249 21.17 -2.45 -11.99
C ALA A 249 21.70 -2.96 -10.64
N GLY A 250 22.70 -3.84 -10.68
CA GLY A 250 23.27 -4.49 -9.50
C GLY A 250 22.54 -5.75 -9.02
N ALA A 251 21.36 -6.05 -9.56
CA ALA A 251 20.73 -7.35 -9.34
C ALA A 251 21.37 -8.45 -10.17
N THR A 252 21.35 -9.71 -9.69
CA THR A 252 21.96 -10.87 -10.34
C THR A 252 20.98 -12.04 -10.42
N VAL A 253 20.96 -12.71 -11.58
CA VAL A 253 20.18 -13.92 -11.84
C VAL A 253 21.14 -15.03 -12.28
N ASP A 254 21.26 -16.06 -11.46
CA ASP A 254 22.19 -17.17 -11.62
C ASP A 254 21.73 -18.21 -12.66
N PRO A 255 22.62 -19.17 -13.06
CA PRO A 255 22.27 -20.26 -13.98
C PRO A 255 21.09 -21.10 -13.49
N GLY A 256 20.25 -21.54 -14.44
CA GLY A 256 19.12 -22.42 -14.21
C GLY A 256 17.93 -21.79 -13.50
N VAL A 257 17.94 -20.46 -13.29
CA VAL A 257 16.80 -19.73 -12.76
C VAL A 257 15.72 -19.60 -13.84
N VAL A 258 14.45 -19.78 -13.42
CA VAL A 258 13.27 -19.54 -14.25
C VAL A 258 12.45 -18.42 -13.63
N ILE A 259 12.18 -17.36 -14.39
CA ILE A 259 11.35 -16.23 -13.97
C ILE A 259 10.18 -16.06 -14.93
N GLU A 260 8.95 -16.20 -14.41
CA GLU A 260 7.70 -15.96 -15.13
C GLU A 260 7.02 -14.71 -14.57
N GLY A 261 7.12 -13.58 -15.29
CA GLY A 261 6.60 -12.28 -14.87
C GLY A 261 5.08 -12.24 -14.64
N PRO A 262 4.58 -11.16 -14.00
CA PRO A 262 5.31 -9.92 -13.69
C PRO A 262 6.21 -10.06 -12.45
N VAL A 263 7.51 -9.75 -12.57
CA VAL A 263 8.50 -9.86 -11.50
C VAL A 263 9.42 -8.64 -11.50
N LEU A 264 9.68 -8.12 -10.30
CA LEU A 264 10.64 -7.04 -10.08
C LEU A 264 11.80 -7.50 -9.18
N LEU A 265 13.02 -7.45 -9.70
CA LEU A 265 14.25 -7.62 -8.94
C LEU A 265 14.88 -6.24 -8.71
N ARG A 266 14.92 -5.80 -7.44
CA ARG A 266 15.49 -4.51 -7.05
C ARG A 266 17.03 -4.58 -6.99
N SER A 267 17.64 -3.42 -6.95
CA SER A 267 19.11 -3.27 -6.89
C SER A 267 19.74 -4.17 -5.82
N GLY A 268 20.81 -4.88 -6.19
CA GLY A 268 21.53 -5.78 -5.30
C GLY A 268 20.80 -7.10 -4.96
N ALA A 269 19.61 -7.34 -5.50
CA ALA A 269 18.91 -8.61 -5.33
C ALA A 269 19.66 -9.76 -6.02
N THR A 270 19.65 -10.96 -5.42
CA THR A 270 20.28 -12.16 -5.96
C THR A 270 19.29 -13.30 -6.06
N VAL A 271 19.23 -13.99 -7.20
CA VAL A 271 18.32 -15.11 -7.41
C VAL A 271 19.06 -16.32 -7.95
N GLY A 272 18.99 -17.41 -7.24
CA GLY A 272 19.47 -18.70 -7.72
C GLY A 272 20.61 -19.35 -6.94
N PRO A 273 21.28 -20.34 -7.56
CA PRO A 273 20.94 -20.95 -8.85
C PRO A 273 19.68 -21.85 -8.78
N ASN A 274 19.16 -22.27 -9.96
CA ASN A 274 18.03 -23.19 -10.09
C ASN A 274 16.77 -22.81 -9.29
N ALA A 275 16.53 -21.53 -9.07
CA ALA A 275 15.33 -21.03 -8.41
C ALA A 275 14.20 -20.77 -9.43
N SER A 276 12.96 -20.80 -8.95
CA SER A 276 11.77 -20.46 -9.73
C SER A 276 11.06 -19.27 -9.10
N VAL A 277 10.83 -18.17 -9.85
CA VAL A 277 10.14 -16.98 -9.39
C VAL A 277 9.01 -16.65 -10.35
N ARG A 278 7.78 -16.52 -9.84
CA ARG A 278 6.62 -16.28 -10.70
C ARG A 278 5.52 -15.45 -10.06
N GLY A 279 4.59 -14.99 -10.91
CA GLY A 279 3.48 -14.12 -10.49
C GLY A 279 3.98 -12.74 -10.06
N ALA A 280 3.08 -11.89 -9.55
CA ALA A 280 3.43 -10.53 -9.14
C ALA A 280 4.37 -10.52 -7.93
N THR A 281 5.67 -10.77 -8.19
CA THR A 281 6.69 -10.95 -7.16
C THR A 281 7.69 -9.81 -7.16
N VAL A 282 7.97 -9.28 -5.97
CA VAL A 282 9.02 -8.29 -5.72
C VAL A 282 10.12 -8.91 -4.88
N ILE A 283 11.33 -8.93 -5.44
CA ILE A 283 12.56 -9.25 -4.72
C ILE A 283 13.26 -7.93 -4.40
N GLY A 284 13.14 -7.50 -3.16
CA GLY A 284 13.57 -6.19 -2.67
C GLY A 284 15.06 -5.95 -2.73
N GLU A 285 15.47 -4.73 -2.47
CA GLU A 285 16.87 -4.29 -2.50
C GLU A 285 17.75 -5.19 -1.61
N GLY A 286 18.81 -5.78 -2.19
CA GLY A 286 19.72 -6.66 -1.47
C GLY A 286 19.08 -7.95 -0.92
N ALA A 287 17.86 -8.28 -1.32
CA ALA A 287 17.22 -9.54 -0.93
C ALA A 287 17.80 -10.72 -1.71
N SER A 288 17.72 -11.93 -1.14
CA SER A 288 18.36 -13.12 -1.71
C SER A 288 17.40 -14.32 -1.76
N ILE A 289 17.37 -14.98 -2.91
CA ILE A 289 16.70 -16.24 -3.16
C ILE A 289 17.76 -17.31 -3.41
N GLY A 290 17.80 -18.32 -2.57
CA GLY A 290 18.81 -19.38 -2.63
C GLY A 290 18.54 -20.48 -3.68
N ASN A 291 19.45 -21.44 -3.73
CA ASN A 291 19.36 -22.57 -4.67
C ASN A 291 18.09 -23.43 -4.47
N GLY A 292 17.38 -23.72 -5.58
CA GLY A 292 16.22 -24.59 -5.59
C GLY A 292 15.01 -24.02 -4.83
N VAL A 293 14.94 -22.70 -4.64
CA VAL A 293 13.81 -22.02 -4.00
C VAL A 293 12.71 -21.74 -5.01
N GLU A 294 11.46 -21.90 -4.59
CA GLU A 294 10.29 -21.40 -5.31
C GLU A 294 9.70 -20.18 -4.59
N VAL A 295 9.49 -19.07 -5.33
CA VAL A 295 8.76 -17.88 -4.87
C VAL A 295 7.64 -17.55 -5.84
N LYS A 296 6.42 -17.40 -5.31
CA LYS A 296 5.25 -17.06 -6.11
C LYS A 296 4.49 -15.91 -5.46
N ASN A 297 4.13 -14.91 -6.28
CA ASN A 297 3.19 -13.84 -5.89
C ASN A 297 3.48 -13.28 -4.49
N SER A 298 4.72 -12.86 -4.23
CA SER A 298 5.19 -12.50 -2.91
C SER A 298 6.01 -11.22 -2.92
N VAL A 299 6.02 -10.52 -1.79
CA VAL A 299 6.84 -9.33 -1.60
C VAL A 299 7.92 -9.65 -0.57
N LEU A 300 9.17 -9.67 -1.01
CA LEU A 300 10.34 -9.76 -0.16
C LEU A 300 10.94 -8.37 -0.01
N SER A 301 10.87 -7.80 1.18
CA SER A 301 11.40 -6.47 1.44
C SER A 301 12.94 -6.46 1.45
N ARG A 302 13.54 -5.27 1.55
CA ARG A 302 15.00 -5.06 1.57
C ARG A 302 15.71 -6.03 2.51
N GLY A 303 16.73 -6.72 1.99
CA GLY A 303 17.59 -7.63 2.74
C GLY A 303 16.91 -8.92 3.21
N ALA A 304 15.68 -9.20 2.76
CA ALA A 304 15.03 -10.47 3.07
C ALA A 304 15.74 -11.64 2.37
N SER A 305 15.86 -12.77 3.04
CA SER A 305 16.56 -13.96 2.54
C SER A 305 15.67 -15.18 2.64
N VAL A 306 15.48 -15.89 1.53
CA VAL A 306 14.83 -17.20 1.47
C VAL A 306 15.88 -18.22 1.04
N ASN A 307 16.30 -19.04 2.00
CA ASN A 307 17.42 -19.95 1.80
C ASN A 307 17.00 -21.23 1.07
N HIS A 308 17.99 -22.05 0.73
CA HIS A 308 17.91 -23.20 -0.15
C HIS A 308 16.71 -24.12 0.08
N LEU A 309 16.14 -24.65 -1.01
CA LEU A 309 15.08 -25.66 -1.00
C LEU A 309 13.80 -25.21 -0.25
N SER A 310 13.54 -23.93 -0.20
CA SER A 310 12.35 -23.34 0.43
C SER A 310 11.25 -23.04 -0.60
N ALA A 311 10.00 -22.95 -0.13
CA ALA A 311 8.86 -22.53 -0.96
C ALA A 311 8.07 -21.43 -0.26
N VAL A 312 7.88 -20.29 -0.94
CA VAL A 312 7.16 -19.13 -0.42
C VAL A 312 6.14 -18.67 -1.44
N ALA A 313 4.86 -18.65 -1.06
CA ALA A 313 3.80 -18.23 -1.95
C ALA A 313 2.82 -17.26 -1.26
N ASP A 314 2.31 -16.28 -2.02
CA ASP A 314 1.28 -15.30 -1.62
C ASP A 314 1.59 -14.65 -0.26
N SER A 315 2.85 -14.26 -0.05
CA SER A 315 3.39 -13.86 1.26
C SER A 315 4.07 -12.49 1.22
N ILE A 316 4.19 -11.86 2.41
CA ILE A 316 4.91 -10.60 2.56
C ILE A 316 5.97 -10.78 3.64
N LEU A 317 7.23 -10.65 3.25
CA LEU A 317 8.39 -10.72 4.14
C LEU A 317 8.95 -9.33 4.36
N GLY A 318 8.98 -8.88 5.61
CA GLY A 318 9.57 -7.62 6.05
C GLY A 318 11.08 -7.54 5.83
N ARG A 319 11.69 -6.42 6.23
CA ARG A 319 13.14 -6.19 6.07
C ARG A 319 13.95 -7.19 6.87
N ASN A 320 15.04 -7.68 6.26
CA ASN A 320 16.00 -8.58 6.92
C ASN A 320 15.36 -9.86 7.52
N VAL A 321 14.20 -10.27 6.99
CA VAL A 321 13.62 -11.58 7.29
C VAL A 321 14.57 -12.65 6.77
N ASN A 322 14.78 -13.71 7.55
CA ASN A 322 15.63 -14.82 7.13
C ASN A 322 14.88 -16.15 7.28
N PHE A 323 14.42 -16.71 6.20
CA PHE A 323 13.84 -18.05 6.16
C PHE A 323 14.95 -19.09 6.00
N GLY A 324 15.13 -19.93 7.03
CA GLY A 324 16.10 -21.03 7.03
C GLY A 324 15.80 -22.04 5.91
N ALA A 325 16.83 -22.76 5.48
CA ALA A 325 16.72 -23.75 4.41
C ALA A 325 15.57 -24.76 4.65
N GLY A 326 14.83 -25.09 3.60
CA GLY A 326 13.68 -26.00 3.67
C GLY A 326 12.44 -25.39 4.33
N THR A 327 12.38 -24.07 4.53
CA THR A 327 11.15 -23.40 5.00
C THR A 327 10.06 -23.49 3.95
N THR A 328 8.89 -24.01 4.32
CA THR A 328 7.74 -24.17 3.42
C THR A 328 6.54 -23.37 3.94
N VAL A 329 6.01 -22.49 3.11
CA VAL A 329 4.81 -21.70 3.39
C VAL A 329 3.62 -22.31 2.66
N ALA A 330 2.64 -22.82 3.42
CA ALA A 330 1.34 -23.16 2.86
C ALA A 330 0.51 -21.87 2.66
N ASN A 331 -0.12 -21.74 1.51
CA ASN A 331 -0.90 -20.55 1.14
C ASN A 331 -2.39 -20.85 0.90
N ARG A 332 -2.83 -22.10 1.03
CA ARG A 332 -4.21 -22.54 0.77
C ARG A 332 -4.73 -23.43 1.89
N ARG A 333 -5.99 -23.27 2.21
CA ARG A 333 -6.70 -24.13 3.17
C ARG A 333 -7.17 -25.43 2.48
N HIS A 334 -7.24 -26.52 3.23
CA HIS A 334 -7.73 -27.81 2.71
C HIS A 334 -9.26 -27.85 2.48
N ASP A 335 -10.00 -26.97 3.16
CA ASP A 335 -11.47 -26.87 3.04
C ASP A 335 -11.92 -25.90 1.93
N ASP A 336 -10.98 -25.41 1.11
CA ASP A 336 -11.20 -24.45 0.02
C ASP A 336 -11.89 -23.13 0.44
N ALA A 337 -11.96 -22.84 1.73
CA ALA A 337 -12.43 -21.54 2.24
C ALA A 337 -11.36 -20.46 2.05
N ASP A 338 -11.77 -19.20 2.13
CA ASP A 338 -10.84 -18.09 2.13
C ASP A 338 -9.90 -18.15 3.33
N VAL A 339 -8.64 -17.79 3.11
CA VAL A 339 -7.66 -17.71 4.19
C VAL A 339 -8.03 -16.57 5.14
N SER A 340 -7.93 -16.79 6.44
CA SER A 340 -8.13 -15.76 7.45
C SER A 340 -6.81 -15.30 8.03
N PHE A 341 -6.73 -14.01 8.41
CA PHE A 341 -5.54 -13.39 9.01
C PHE A 341 -5.93 -12.62 10.28
N THR A 342 -5.01 -12.52 11.26
CA THR A 342 -5.28 -11.83 12.52
C THR A 342 -4.96 -10.33 12.42
N VAL A 343 -5.97 -9.47 12.53
CA VAL A 343 -5.86 -8.01 12.59
C VAL A 343 -6.37 -7.54 13.95
N LYS A 344 -5.55 -6.83 14.72
CA LYS A 344 -5.91 -6.31 16.07
C LYS A 344 -6.53 -7.38 17.01
N GLY A 345 -6.08 -8.63 16.89
CA GLY A 345 -6.54 -9.75 17.74
C GLY A 345 -7.75 -10.51 17.18
N GLU A 346 -8.38 -10.04 16.12
CA GLU A 346 -9.53 -10.70 15.47
C GLU A 346 -9.10 -11.43 14.19
N ARG A 347 -9.69 -12.61 13.94
CA ARG A 347 -9.49 -13.38 12.71
C ARG A 347 -10.46 -12.91 11.65
N LEU A 348 -9.96 -12.19 10.64
CA LEU A 348 -10.73 -11.68 9.51
C LEU A 348 -10.47 -12.50 8.25
N SER A 349 -11.51 -12.71 7.43
CA SER A 349 -11.32 -13.25 6.08
C SER A 349 -10.50 -12.28 5.25
N THR A 350 -9.55 -12.80 4.49
CA THR A 350 -8.80 -12.00 3.50
C THR A 350 -9.56 -11.82 2.19
N GLY A 351 -10.69 -12.51 1.99
CA GLY A 351 -11.37 -12.62 0.70
C GLY A 351 -10.57 -13.39 -0.36
N ARG A 352 -9.42 -13.98 0.02
CA ARG A 352 -8.50 -14.67 -0.90
C ARG A 352 -8.44 -16.15 -0.59
N ARG A 353 -8.56 -16.99 -1.62
CA ARG A 353 -8.36 -18.46 -1.53
C ARG A 353 -6.92 -18.82 -1.25
N THR A 354 -5.99 -17.95 -1.65
CA THR A 354 -4.56 -18.11 -1.41
C THR A 354 -4.00 -16.89 -0.70
N PHE A 355 -3.43 -17.11 0.48
CA PHE A 355 -2.66 -16.13 1.24
C PHE A 355 -1.72 -16.89 2.19
N GLY A 356 -0.42 -16.63 2.06
CA GLY A 356 0.62 -17.30 2.82
C GLY A 356 0.84 -16.68 4.20
N VAL A 357 2.01 -16.13 4.43
CA VAL A 357 2.40 -15.55 5.72
C VAL A 357 2.79 -14.09 5.60
N VAL A 358 2.65 -13.38 6.73
CA VAL A 358 3.18 -12.03 6.88
C VAL A 358 4.25 -12.07 7.98
N ALA A 359 5.50 -11.87 7.60
CA ALA A 359 6.63 -11.83 8.52
C ALA A 359 7.10 -10.39 8.74
N GLY A 360 7.12 -9.95 9.99
CA GLY A 360 7.66 -8.66 10.40
C GLY A 360 9.18 -8.57 10.25
N ASP A 361 9.71 -7.37 10.29
CA ASP A 361 11.14 -7.09 10.11
C ASP A 361 11.99 -7.96 11.03
N GLY A 362 13.05 -8.58 10.49
CA GLY A 362 14.00 -9.39 11.23
C GLY A 362 13.49 -10.74 11.75
N ALA A 363 12.29 -11.19 11.35
CA ALA A 363 11.80 -12.52 11.69
C ALA A 363 12.68 -13.60 11.05
N LYS A 364 12.92 -14.71 11.79
CA LYS A 364 13.82 -15.79 11.35
C LYS A 364 13.18 -17.15 11.58
N THR A 365 13.19 -18.01 10.55
CA THR A 365 12.79 -19.40 10.71
C THR A 365 14.01 -20.31 10.87
N GLY A 366 13.85 -21.36 11.70
CA GLY A 366 14.78 -22.49 11.71
C GLY A 366 14.69 -23.26 10.39
N ILE A 367 15.67 -24.13 10.12
CA ILE A 367 15.64 -25.01 8.96
C ILE A 367 14.42 -25.96 9.01
N ASN A 368 13.85 -26.31 7.83
CA ASN A 368 12.70 -27.20 7.72
C ASN A 368 11.46 -26.74 8.53
N THR A 369 11.27 -25.44 8.68
CA THR A 369 10.05 -24.89 9.30
C THR A 369 8.89 -24.96 8.32
N SER A 370 7.72 -25.42 8.81
CA SER A 370 6.46 -25.38 8.06
C SER A 370 5.54 -24.31 8.62
N LEU A 371 5.03 -23.41 7.75
CA LEU A 371 4.17 -22.28 8.12
C LEU A 371 2.77 -22.47 7.51
N THR A 372 1.72 -22.39 8.34
CA THR A 372 0.33 -22.54 7.88
C THR A 372 -0.22 -21.27 7.22
N PRO A 373 -1.29 -21.37 6.39
CA PRO A 373 -1.84 -20.20 5.68
C PRO A 373 -2.38 -19.12 6.63
N GLY A 374 -2.14 -17.87 6.28
CA GLY A 374 -2.64 -16.71 7.03
C GLY A 374 -1.97 -16.51 8.39
N LEU A 375 -0.74 -16.93 8.52
CA LEU A 375 0.05 -16.82 9.74
C LEU A 375 0.78 -15.47 9.80
N LYS A 376 0.89 -14.91 11.01
CA LYS A 376 1.66 -13.72 11.32
C LYS A 376 2.88 -14.08 12.16
N LEU A 377 4.07 -13.71 11.69
CA LEU A 377 5.28 -13.67 12.47
C LEU A 377 5.58 -12.22 12.87
N ALA A 378 5.61 -11.94 14.15
CA ALA A 378 5.92 -10.59 14.65
C ALA A 378 7.36 -10.17 14.29
N THR A 379 7.65 -8.89 14.43
CA THR A 379 9.02 -8.35 14.28
C THR A 379 9.99 -9.10 15.20
N GLY A 380 11.09 -9.62 14.62
CA GLY A 380 12.09 -10.39 15.33
C GLY A 380 11.66 -11.78 15.81
N ALA A 381 10.47 -12.26 15.44
CA ALA A 381 10.01 -13.61 15.81
C ALA A 381 10.96 -14.69 15.28
N THR A 382 11.12 -15.77 16.03
CA THR A 382 11.97 -16.91 15.65
C THR A 382 11.21 -18.21 15.78
N THR A 383 11.58 -19.21 14.97
CA THR A 383 11.08 -20.59 15.09
C THR A 383 12.24 -21.57 15.32
N ALA A 384 11.94 -22.71 15.94
CA ALA A 384 12.90 -23.78 16.08
C ALA A 384 13.09 -24.58 14.77
N PRO A 385 14.22 -25.27 14.56
CA PRO A 385 14.38 -26.19 13.44
C PRO A 385 13.31 -27.29 13.42
N GLY A 386 12.72 -27.55 12.23
CA GLY A 386 11.69 -28.55 12.05
C GLY A 386 10.32 -28.21 12.66
N GLU A 387 10.15 -26.98 13.12
CA GLU A 387 8.89 -26.56 13.75
C GLU A 387 7.75 -26.42 12.72
N THR A 388 6.57 -26.92 13.08
CA THR A 388 5.32 -26.56 12.40
C THR A 388 4.65 -25.45 13.18
N VAL A 389 4.51 -24.27 12.54
CA VAL A 389 3.88 -23.09 13.13
C VAL A 389 2.45 -22.98 12.61
N ASP A 390 1.48 -23.12 13.49
CA ASP A 390 0.06 -23.13 13.20
C ASP A 390 -0.73 -21.95 13.84
N ARG A 391 -0.03 -21.08 14.55
CA ARG A 391 -0.58 -19.86 15.19
C ARG A 391 0.44 -18.73 15.17
N ASP A 392 -0.07 -17.52 15.24
CA ASP A 392 0.73 -16.29 15.24
C ASP A 392 1.84 -16.30 16.31
N ARG A 393 2.98 -15.71 15.99
CA ARG A 393 4.18 -15.64 16.81
C ARG A 393 4.65 -14.17 16.96
#